data_351ce171a1978aeadf72da6d82d9346d
#
_entry.id   351ce171a1978aeadf72da6d82d9346d
#
_cell.length_a   1.000
_cell.length_b   1.000
_cell.length_c   1.000
_cell.angle_alpha   90.00
_cell.angle_beta   90.00
_cell.angle_gamma   90.00
#
_symmetry.space_group_name_H-M   'P 1'
#
loop_
_entity.id
_entity.type
_entity.pdbx_description
1 polymer ?
#
loop_
_entity_poly.entity_id
_entity_poly.type
_entity_poly.pdbx_seq_one_letter_code
_entity_poly.pdbx_strand_id
1 'polypeptide(L)'
;MNSLVVPGKNHDCCTGFSLVELLVVLAVFTFIVGGLFTVLNKGQIRYAFEQDVTEAQQSARNAIDMMGREIRLAGFPKTSYYDGALGYNTNSNTIAKGFTTSNATDMVFEGDINEDGIVEVVEYNLSGSTLQRSTVAKPGGGVAATPSFKTLAENVRSLSFTYYDAAGSTTAVPANVRRVQLNLNLSTSRVDPETRRLRTASVSTMALARNL
;
A
#
# COMPACT_ATOMS: atom_id res chain seq x y z
N MET A 1 87.57 48.54 17.24
CA MET A 1 86.42 49.06 16.50
C MET A 1 85.70 47.86 15.87
N ASN A 2 84.68 47.33 16.54
CA ASN A 2 83.87 46.19 16.04
C ASN A 2 82.63 46.72 15.33
N SER A 3 82.54 46.48 14.04
CA SER A 3 81.42 46.82 13.23
C SER A 3 80.38 45.64 13.33
N LEU A 4 79.23 45.91 13.95
CA LEU A 4 78.10 44.99 14.00
C LEU A 4 77.37 45.01 12.64
N VAL A 5 77.42 43.87 11.93
CA VAL A 5 76.62 43.63 10.73
C VAL A 5 75.25 43.18 11.20
N VAL A 6 74.20 43.97 10.94
CA VAL A 6 72.79 43.62 11.17
C VAL A 6 72.32 42.81 9.98
N PRO A 7 71.75 41.57 10.17
CA PRO A 7 71.24 40.81 9.06
C PRO A 7 69.92 41.45 8.58
N GLY A 8 69.84 41.70 7.27
CA GLY A 8 68.66 42.25 6.61
C GLY A 8 67.49 41.28 6.68
N LYS A 9 66.35 41.78 7.13
CA LYS A 9 65.06 41.12 7.20
C LYS A 9 64.51 40.95 5.76
N ASN A 10 64.55 39.74 5.26
CA ASN A 10 63.92 39.42 3.98
C ASN A 10 62.41 39.72 4.11
N HIS A 11 61.92 40.71 3.43
CA HIS A 11 60.53 40.97 3.21
C HIS A 11 60.04 39.95 2.11
N ASP A 12 59.43 38.87 2.53
CA ASP A 12 58.67 38.01 1.62
C ASP A 12 57.61 38.87 0.92
N CYS A 13 57.82 39.10 -0.37
CA CYS A 13 56.86 39.79 -1.21
C CYS A 13 55.57 38.91 -1.27
N CYS A 14 54.54 39.35 -0.58
CA CYS A 14 53.20 38.81 -0.79
C CYS A 14 52.79 39.11 -2.24
N THR A 15 52.98 38.15 -3.13
CA THR A 15 52.44 38.19 -4.48
C THR A 15 50.94 38.12 -4.42
N GLY A 16 50.24 39.23 -4.65
CA GLY A 16 48.81 39.31 -4.73
C GLY A 16 48.30 38.50 -5.94
N PHE A 17 47.12 37.89 -5.81
CA PHE A 17 46.46 37.15 -6.91
C PHE A 17 46.17 38.09 -8.10
N SER A 18 46.46 37.61 -9.30
CA SER A 18 46.12 38.32 -10.54
C SER A 18 44.57 38.23 -10.75
N LEU A 19 43.99 39.30 -11.28
CA LEU A 19 42.58 39.36 -11.63
C LEU A 19 42.18 38.24 -12.62
N VAL A 20 43.07 37.87 -13.53
CA VAL A 20 42.88 36.76 -14.48
C VAL A 20 42.86 35.41 -13.78
N GLU A 21 43.70 35.21 -12.78
CA GLU A 21 43.76 33.98 -11.99
C GLU A 21 42.44 33.77 -11.19
N LEU A 22 41.90 34.85 -10.61
CA LEU A 22 40.60 34.83 -9.95
C LEU A 22 39.47 34.48 -10.92
N LEU A 23 39.45 35.03 -12.15
CA LEU A 23 38.46 34.70 -13.16
C LEU A 23 38.51 33.23 -13.58
N VAL A 24 39.73 32.67 -13.77
CA VAL A 24 39.88 31.25 -14.11
C VAL A 24 39.39 30.34 -12.99
N VAL A 25 39.72 30.65 -11.73
CA VAL A 25 39.27 29.90 -10.57
C VAL A 25 37.75 29.94 -10.46
N LEU A 26 37.11 31.11 -10.64
CA LEU A 26 35.64 31.23 -10.63
C LEU A 26 34.98 30.43 -11.76
N ALA A 27 35.58 30.46 -12.96
CA ALA A 27 35.05 29.67 -14.09
C ALA A 27 35.09 28.16 -13.78
N VAL A 28 36.22 27.63 -13.33
CA VAL A 28 36.39 26.23 -12.97
C VAL A 28 35.44 25.84 -11.81
N PHE A 29 35.38 26.70 -10.79
CA PHE A 29 34.47 26.48 -9.65
C PHE A 29 33.00 26.38 -10.10
N THR A 30 32.56 27.26 -10.99
CA THR A 30 31.19 27.26 -11.52
C THR A 30 30.88 25.97 -12.29
N PHE A 31 31.83 25.45 -13.07
CA PHE A 31 31.66 24.15 -13.76
C PHE A 31 31.52 22.98 -12.77
N ILE A 32 32.36 22.96 -11.72
CA ILE A 32 32.32 21.91 -10.69
C ILE A 32 30.97 21.94 -9.95
N VAL A 33 30.55 23.13 -9.49
CA VAL A 33 29.27 23.31 -8.76
C VAL A 33 28.11 22.96 -9.65
N GLY A 34 28.08 23.35 -10.93
CA GLY A 34 27.07 23.00 -11.90
C GLY A 34 26.94 21.47 -12.12
N GLY A 35 28.10 20.79 -12.22
CA GLY A 35 28.15 19.33 -12.29
C GLY A 35 27.58 18.65 -11.04
N LEU A 36 27.99 19.08 -9.85
CA LEU A 36 27.50 18.59 -8.58
C LEU A 36 25.98 18.78 -8.44
N PHE A 37 25.49 19.97 -8.80
CA PHE A 37 24.05 20.27 -8.75
C PHE A 37 23.23 19.32 -9.65
N THR A 38 23.76 19.01 -10.84
CA THR A 38 23.10 18.07 -11.77
C THR A 38 23.02 16.66 -11.18
N VAL A 39 24.09 16.18 -10.53
CA VAL A 39 24.12 14.86 -9.90
C VAL A 39 23.15 14.81 -8.71
N LEU A 40 23.15 15.84 -7.87
CA LEU A 40 22.24 15.95 -6.72
C LEU A 40 20.78 15.95 -7.15
N ASN A 41 20.44 16.72 -8.17
CA ASN A 41 19.06 16.78 -8.68
C ASN A 41 18.59 15.42 -9.22
N LYS A 42 19.43 14.74 -10.02
CA LYS A 42 19.12 13.37 -10.49
C LYS A 42 18.98 12.39 -9.33
N GLY A 43 19.83 12.50 -8.30
CA GLY A 43 19.76 11.71 -7.09
C GLY A 43 18.45 11.89 -6.34
N GLN A 44 17.99 13.12 -6.18
CA GLN A 44 16.71 13.44 -5.52
C GLN A 44 15.51 12.87 -6.28
N ILE A 45 15.48 13.00 -7.60
CA ILE A 45 14.40 12.47 -8.43
C ILE A 45 14.35 10.93 -8.31
N ARG A 46 15.51 10.27 -8.35
CA ARG A 46 15.58 8.82 -8.21
C ARG A 46 15.19 8.36 -6.81
N TYR A 47 15.63 9.04 -5.77
CA TYR A 47 15.25 8.74 -4.39
C TYR A 47 13.73 8.85 -4.20
N ALA A 48 13.10 9.93 -4.69
CA ALA A 48 11.66 10.11 -4.61
C ALA A 48 10.88 9.01 -5.37
N PHE A 49 11.42 8.51 -6.48
CA PHE A 49 10.82 7.40 -7.21
C PHE A 49 10.94 6.05 -6.45
N GLU A 50 12.11 5.74 -5.88
CA GLU A 50 12.30 4.51 -5.10
C GLU A 50 11.45 4.50 -3.82
N GLN A 51 11.23 5.67 -3.23
CA GLN A 51 10.27 5.83 -2.13
C GLN A 51 8.84 5.48 -2.56
N ASP A 52 8.42 5.97 -3.72
CA ASP A 52 7.11 5.69 -4.32
C ASP A 52 6.91 4.19 -4.62
N VAL A 53 7.96 3.51 -5.11
CA VAL A 53 7.96 2.04 -5.29
C VAL A 53 7.76 1.31 -3.97
N THR A 54 8.47 1.74 -2.93
CA THR A 54 8.38 1.13 -1.60
C THR A 54 6.99 1.33 -1.00
N GLU A 55 6.42 2.52 -1.14
CA GLU A 55 5.07 2.86 -0.69
C GLU A 55 4.01 2.00 -1.39
N ALA A 56 4.11 1.86 -2.72
CA ALA A 56 3.19 1.00 -3.48
C ALA A 56 3.26 -0.47 -3.01
N GLN A 57 4.48 -0.98 -2.74
CA GLN A 57 4.65 -2.35 -2.23
C GLN A 57 4.07 -2.53 -0.83
N GLN A 58 4.28 -1.57 0.06
CA GLN A 58 3.74 -1.62 1.43
C GLN A 58 2.21 -1.52 1.42
N SER A 59 1.66 -0.62 0.63
CA SER A 59 0.21 -0.46 0.46
C SER A 59 -0.44 -1.74 -0.06
N ALA A 60 0.16 -2.38 -1.09
CA ALA A 60 -0.33 -3.65 -1.63
C ALA A 60 -0.33 -4.77 -0.58
N ARG A 61 0.77 -4.90 0.19
CA ARG A 61 0.88 -5.90 1.26
C ARG A 61 -0.12 -5.66 2.38
N ASN A 62 -0.25 -4.42 2.85
CA ASN A 62 -1.20 -4.07 3.91
C ASN A 62 -2.64 -4.37 3.50
N ALA A 63 -3.00 -4.04 2.25
CA ALA A 63 -4.33 -4.32 1.73
C ALA A 63 -4.63 -5.82 1.66
N ILE A 64 -3.70 -6.61 1.10
CA ILE A 64 -3.83 -8.07 0.99
C ILE A 64 -3.87 -8.75 2.36
N ASP A 65 -3.03 -8.32 3.30
CA ASP A 65 -2.98 -8.88 4.65
C ASP A 65 -4.27 -8.56 5.44
N MET A 66 -4.83 -7.36 5.27
CA MET A 66 -6.12 -7.01 5.86
C MET A 66 -7.23 -7.88 5.28
N MET A 67 -7.37 -7.93 3.95
CA MET A 67 -8.36 -8.78 3.28
C MET A 67 -8.23 -10.25 3.70
N GLY A 68 -7.00 -10.77 3.74
CA GLY A 68 -6.73 -12.16 4.11
C GLY A 68 -7.10 -12.49 5.57
N ARG A 69 -6.93 -11.54 6.49
CA ARG A 69 -7.35 -11.71 7.90
C ARG A 69 -8.87 -11.70 8.02
N GLU A 70 -9.53 -10.76 7.39
CA GLU A 70 -10.99 -10.62 7.49
C GLU A 70 -11.73 -11.76 6.79
N ILE A 71 -11.24 -12.24 5.65
CA ILE A 71 -11.81 -13.43 4.98
C ILE A 71 -11.79 -14.66 5.87
N ARG A 72 -10.78 -14.82 6.76
CA ARG A 72 -10.74 -15.95 7.70
C ARG A 72 -11.85 -15.92 8.72
N LEU A 73 -12.39 -14.73 9.01
CA LEU A 73 -13.52 -14.52 9.93
C LEU A 73 -14.88 -14.57 9.20
N ALA A 74 -14.87 -14.65 7.86
CA ALA A 74 -16.11 -14.80 7.11
C ALA A 74 -16.93 -16.01 7.60
N GLY A 75 -18.21 -15.78 7.88
CA GLY A 75 -19.10 -16.79 8.42
C GLY A 75 -19.01 -17.02 9.94
N PHE A 76 -18.26 -16.21 10.67
CA PHE A 76 -18.21 -16.26 12.13
C PHE A 76 -19.13 -15.18 12.74
N PRO A 77 -19.93 -15.50 13.79
CA PRO A 77 -20.22 -16.83 14.33
C PRO A 77 -21.19 -17.63 13.45
N LYS A 78 -20.98 -18.94 13.40
CA LYS A 78 -21.91 -19.85 12.69
C LYS A 78 -23.21 -20.03 13.46
N THR A 79 -24.29 -20.31 12.72
CA THR A 79 -25.56 -20.76 13.30
C THR A 79 -25.43 -21.95 14.24
N SER A 80 -24.46 -22.85 13.97
CA SER A 80 -24.21 -24.02 14.80
C SER A 80 -23.59 -23.74 16.17
N TYR A 81 -23.05 -22.54 16.39
CA TYR A 81 -22.57 -22.13 17.71
C TYR A 81 -23.70 -21.71 18.67
N TYR A 82 -24.88 -21.44 18.11
CA TYR A 82 -26.04 -21.08 18.91
C TYR A 82 -26.98 -22.29 18.98
N ASP A 83 -27.22 -22.78 20.18
CA ASP A 83 -28.18 -23.81 20.42
C ASP A 83 -29.56 -23.32 19.98
N GLY A 84 -30.25 -24.09 19.12
CA GLY A 84 -31.60 -23.76 18.67
C GLY A 84 -32.62 -23.62 19.80
N ALA A 85 -32.33 -24.14 21.00
CA ALA A 85 -33.09 -23.96 22.22
C ALA A 85 -33.05 -22.51 22.76
N LEU A 86 -32.06 -21.70 22.40
CA LEU A 86 -31.94 -20.32 22.88
C LEU A 86 -32.69 -19.30 22.02
N GLY A 87 -33.40 -19.74 20.95
CA GLY A 87 -34.27 -18.90 20.15
C GLY A 87 -33.58 -17.80 19.35
N TYR A 88 -32.29 -17.96 19.05
CA TYR A 88 -31.57 -17.02 18.17
C TYR A 88 -32.19 -17.11 16.77
N ASN A 89 -32.81 -16.05 16.35
CA ASN A 89 -33.43 -15.94 15.05
C ASN A 89 -32.36 -15.91 13.95
N THR A 90 -32.57 -16.68 12.87
CA THR A 90 -31.68 -16.77 11.70
C THR A 90 -31.45 -15.42 10.98
N ASN A 91 -32.23 -14.39 11.30
CA ASN A 91 -32.10 -13.02 10.83
C ASN A 91 -31.43 -12.10 11.86
N SER A 92 -30.89 -12.67 12.93
CA SER A 92 -30.20 -11.91 13.95
C SER A 92 -28.93 -11.27 13.37
N ASN A 93 -28.63 -10.06 13.83
CA ASN A 93 -27.34 -9.39 13.57
C ASN A 93 -26.16 -10.08 14.28
N THR A 94 -26.39 -11.20 14.95
CA THR A 94 -25.39 -11.99 15.66
C THR A 94 -24.95 -13.25 14.90
N ILE A 95 -25.54 -13.56 13.73
CA ILE A 95 -25.20 -14.74 12.93
C ILE A 95 -24.74 -14.31 11.53
N ALA A 96 -23.54 -14.75 11.15
CA ALA A 96 -22.97 -14.49 9.85
C ALA A 96 -23.36 -15.55 8.82
N LYS A 97 -23.73 -15.11 7.62
CA LYS A 97 -24.04 -15.98 6.47
C LYS A 97 -22.81 -16.38 5.66
N GLY A 98 -21.66 -15.75 5.91
CA GLY A 98 -20.46 -15.87 5.09
C GLY A 98 -20.53 -15.01 3.83
N PHE A 99 -20.08 -15.53 2.69
CA PHE A 99 -20.09 -14.74 1.45
C PHE A 99 -21.50 -14.51 0.95
N THR A 100 -21.79 -13.28 0.55
CA THR A 100 -23.07 -12.86 -0.07
C THR A 100 -22.87 -12.41 -1.51
N THR A 101 -21.68 -11.89 -1.86
CA THR A 101 -21.30 -11.54 -3.22
C THR A 101 -19.88 -12.07 -3.50
N SER A 102 -19.70 -12.69 -4.67
CA SER A 102 -18.44 -13.28 -5.12
C SER A 102 -18.14 -12.92 -6.57
N ASN A 103 -17.99 -11.62 -6.85
CA ASN A 103 -17.57 -11.10 -8.15
C ASN A 103 -16.04 -10.99 -8.26
N ALA A 104 -15.53 -10.83 -9.46
CA ALA A 104 -14.09 -10.75 -9.69
C ALA A 104 -13.43 -9.51 -9.05
N THR A 105 -14.14 -8.39 -8.92
CA THR A 105 -13.62 -7.11 -8.39
C THR A 105 -14.43 -6.55 -7.22
N ASP A 106 -15.48 -7.30 -6.82
CA ASP A 106 -16.38 -6.93 -5.74
C ASP A 106 -16.69 -8.17 -4.90
N MET A 107 -16.44 -8.10 -3.60
CA MET A 107 -16.58 -9.17 -2.66
C MET A 107 -17.30 -8.67 -1.42
N VAL A 108 -18.42 -9.33 -1.06
CA VAL A 108 -19.16 -9.03 0.17
C VAL A 108 -19.29 -10.29 1.00
N PHE A 109 -18.99 -10.17 2.27
CA PHE A 109 -19.20 -11.25 3.25
C PHE A 109 -19.62 -10.69 4.61
N GLU A 110 -20.19 -11.57 5.41
CA GLU A 110 -20.59 -11.30 6.78
C GLU A 110 -19.64 -12.01 7.76
N GLY A 111 -19.24 -11.34 8.83
CA GLY A 111 -18.45 -11.87 9.91
C GLY A 111 -18.31 -10.87 11.06
N ASP A 112 -18.19 -11.34 12.27
CA ASP A 112 -17.82 -10.52 13.43
C ASP A 112 -16.29 -10.32 13.38
N ILE A 113 -15.85 -9.19 12.81
CA ILE A 113 -14.45 -8.91 12.58
C ILE A 113 -13.78 -8.12 13.70
N ASN A 114 -14.56 -7.53 14.60
CA ASN A 114 -14.10 -6.75 15.73
C ASN A 114 -14.32 -7.46 17.08
N GLU A 115 -14.96 -8.65 17.06
CA GLU A 115 -15.22 -9.51 18.22
C GLU A 115 -16.12 -8.84 19.28
N ASP A 116 -17.06 -7.96 18.85
CA ASP A 116 -18.02 -7.31 19.74
C ASP A 116 -19.33 -8.07 19.88
N GLY A 117 -19.50 -9.19 19.17
CA GLY A 117 -20.68 -10.01 19.14
C GLY A 117 -21.73 -9.55 18.14
N ILE A 118 -21.46 -8.53 17.35
CA ILE A 118 -22.30 -8.04 16.27
C ILE A 118 -21.58 -8.35 14.95
N VAL A 119 -22.33 -8.95 14.02
CA VAL A 119 -21.80 -9.29 12.70
C VAL A 119 -21.69 -8.03 11.84
N GLU A 120 -20.54 -7.82 11.21
CA GLU A 120 -20.37 -6.81 10.19
C GLU A 120 -20.63 -7.37 8.79
N VAL A 121 -21.14 -6.50 7.93
CA VAL A 121 -21.10 -6.64 6.49
C VAL A 121 -19.83 -5.97 5.98
N VAL A 122 -18.93 -6.76 5.46
CA VAL A 122 -17.65 -6.30 4.91
C VAL A 122 -17.73 -6.36 3.40
N GLU A 123 -17.41 -5.23 2.77
CA GLU A 123 -17.39 -5.12 1.31
C GLU A 123 -16.06 -4.58 0.84
N TYR A 124 -15.46 -5.26 -0.13
CA TYR A 124 -14.29 -4.82 -0.88
C TYR A 124 -14.68 -4.59 -2.33
N ASN A 125 -14.45 -3.40 -2.80
CA ASN A 125 -14.85 -2.96 -4.14
C ASN A 125 -13.70 -2.22 -4.82
N LEU A 126 -13.51 -2.46 -6.13
CA LEU A 126 -12.62 -1.67 -6.98
C LEU A 126 -13.42 -0.61 -7.72
N SER A 127 -13.24 0.66 -7.31
CA SER A 127 -13.85 1.82 -7.94
C SER A 127 -12.80 2.60 -8.73
N GLY A 128 -12.82 2.48 -10.06
CA GLY A 128 -11.77 3.05 -10.92
C GLY A 128 -10.40 2.44 -10.60
N SER A 129 -9.48 3.26 -10.09
CA SER A 129 -8.14 2.83 -9.64
C SER A 129 -7.98 2.79 -8.12
N THR A 130 -9.09 2.79 -7.38
CA THR A 130 -9.08 2.83 -5.92
C THR A 130 -9.74 1.57 -5.36
N LEU A 131 -8.99 0.81 -4.57
CA LEU A 131 -9.54 -0.26 -3.76
C LEU A 131 -10.19 0.36 -2.52
N GLN A 132 -11.47 0.09 -2.36
CA GLN A 132 -12.28 0.60 -1.27
C GLN A 132 -12.72 -0.55 -0.37
N ARG A 133 -12.89 -0.25 0.91
CA ARG A 133 -13.43 -1.14 1.94
C ARG A 133 -14.57 -0.46 2.67
N SER A 134 -15.66 -1.18 2.83
CA SER A 134 -16.75 -0.83 3.72
C SER A 134 -16.86 -1.88 4.83
N THR A 135 -17.16 -1.41 6.03
CA THR A 135 -17.45 -2.25 7.19
C THR A 135 -18.56 -1.57 7.95
N VAL A 136 -19.71 -2.20 7.98
CA VAL A 136 -20.90 -1.70 8.68
C VAL A 136 -21.55 -2.83 9.45
N ALA A 137 -22.04 -2.52 10.64
CA ALA A 137 -22.77 -3.47 11.45
C ALA A 137 -23.99 -4.01 10.66
N LYS A 138 -24.20 -5.32 10.69
CA LYS A 138 -25.35 -5.96 10.04
C LYS A 138 -26.63 -5.48 10.71
N PRO A 139 -27.54 -4.86 9.95
CA PRO A 139 -28.79 -4.41 10.53
C PRO A 139 -29.70 -5.59 10.90
N GLY A 140 -30.44 -5.42 11.98
CA GLY A 140 -31.52 -6.35 12.32
C GLY A 140 -32.72 -6.21 11.38
N GLY A 141 -33.58 -7.22 11.34
CA GLY A 141 -34.88 -7.10 10.67
C GLY A 141 -34.89 -7.21 9.14
N GLY A 142 -33.79 -7.74 8.53
CA GLY A 142 -33.76 -8.00 7.08
C GLY A 142 -33.52 -6.80 6.18
N VAL A 143 -33.18 -5.65 6.74
CA VAL A 143 -32.76 -4.47 5.98
C VAL A 143 -31.33 -4.68 5.48
N ALA A 144 -31.02 -4.27 4.25
CA ALA A 144 -29.65 -4.30 3.75
C ALA A 144 -28.78 -3.24 4.45
N ALA A 145 -27.53 -3.60 4.76
CA ALA A 145 -26.56 -2.64 5.25
C ALA A 145 -26.23 -1.61 4.16
N THR A 146 -26.14 -0.34 4.53
CA THR A 146 -25.69 0.71 3.61
C THR A 146 -24.17 0.81 3.69
N PRO A 147 -23.41 0.52 2.61
CA PRO A 147 -21.97 0.58 2.62
C PRO A 147 -21.43 1.99 2.96
N SER A 148 -20.36 2.03 3.74
CA SER A 148 -19.59 3.25 4.04
C SER A 148 -18.15 3.03 3.62
N PHE A 149 -17.83 3.40 2.38
CA PHE A 149 -16.54 3.12 1.77
C PHE A 149 -15.43 4.03 2.28
N LYS A 150 -14.29 3.42 2.60
CA LYS A 150 -13.01 4.09 2.87
C LYS A 150 -11.96 3.56 1.89
N THR A 151 -11.09 4.45 1.43
CA THR A 151 -9.97 4.07 0.57
C THR A 151 -9.00 3.18 1.34
N LEU A 152 -8.69 2.02 0.78
CA LEU A 152 -7.71 1.07 1.31
C LEU A 152 -6.39 1.14 0.56
N ALA A 153 -6.45 1.27 -0.77
CA ALA A 153 -5.27 1.46 -1.61
C ALA A 153 -5.63 2.28 -2.86
N GLU A 154 -4.69 3.12 -3.28
CA GLU A 154 -4.78 3.91 -4.51
C GLU A 154 -3.87 3.35 -5.60
N ASN A 155 -4.00 3.88 -6.81
CA ASN A 155 -3.21 3.47 -7.96
C ASN A 155 -3.30 1.96 -8.27
N VAL A 156 -4.45 1.35 -8.01
CA VAL A 156 -4.74 -0.04 -8.32
C VAL A 156 -4.85 -0.19 -9.83
N ARG A 157 -3.95 -0.98 -10.40
CA ARG A 157 -3.96 -1.32 -11.82
C ARG A 157 -4.90 -2.50 -12.12
N SER A 158 -4.91 -3.48 -11.24
CA SER A 158 -5.84 -4.59 -11.30
C SER A 158 -6.06 -5.22 -9.93
N LEU A 159 -7.28 -5.67 -9.70
CA LEU A 159 -7.70 -6.48 -8.57
C LEU A 159 -8.47 -7.67 -9.15
N SER A 160 -8.19 -8.87 -8.65
CA SER A 160 -9.03 -10.01 -8.97
C SER A 160 -9.20 -10.94 -7.78
N PHE A 161 -10.44 -11.35 -7.56
CA PHE A 161 -10.85 -12.38 -6.63
C PHE A 161 -11.20 -13.64 -7.42
N THR A 162 -10.62 -14.77 -7.02
CA THR A 162 -10.98 -16.08 -7.55
C THR A 162 -11.45 -16.95 -6.39
N TYR A 163 -12.63 -17.49 -6.50
CA TYR A 163 -13.30 -18.22 -5.42
C TYR A 163 -13.26 -19.72 -5.68
N TYR A 164 -13.04 -20.48 -4.63
CA TYR A 164 -12.94 -21.95 -4.69
C TYR A 164 -13.88 -22.58 -3.65
N ASP A 165 -14.48 -23.69 -4.03
CA ASP A 165 -15.31 -24.52 -3.16
C ASP A 165 -14.47 -25.45 -2.26
N ALA A 166 -15.14 -26.34 -1.53
CA ALA A 166 -14.49 -27.31 -0.65
C ALA A 166 -13.66 -28.35 -1.43
N ALA A 167 -14.04 -28.65 -2.68
CA ALA A 167 -13.32 -29.58 -3.54
C ALA A 167 -12.09 -28.94 -4.23
N GLY A 168 -11.98 -27.62 -4.17
CA GLY A 168 -10.92 -26.86 -4.82
C GLY A 168 -11.24 -26.45 -6.25
N SER A 169 -12.48 -26.63 -6.68
CA SER A 169 -12.96 -26.15 -7.97
C SER A 169 -13.38 -24.69 -7.87
N THR A 170 -13.25 -23.94 -8.95
CA THR A 170 -13.71 -22.55 -8.98
C THR A 170 -15.24 -22.49 -8.88
N THR A 171 -15.76 -21.55 -8.10
CA THR A 171 -17.19 -21.36 -7.90
C THR A 171 -17.57 -19.88 -8.00
N ALA A 172 -18.71 -19.61 -8.60
CA ALA A 172 -19.35 -18.30 -8.60
C ALA A 172 -20.51 -18.22 -7.58
N VAL A 173 -20.82 -19.33 -6.88
CA VAL A 173 -21.89 -19.38 -5.89
C VAL A 173 -21.36 -19.00 -4.52
N PRO A 174 -21.79 -17.85 -3.93
CA PRO A 174 -21.23 -17.35 -2.68
C PRO A 174 -21.30 -18.36 -1.53
N ALA A 175 -22.39 -19.10 -1.40
CA ALA A 175 -22.58 -20.11 -0.33
C ALA A 175 -21.58 -21.27 -0.39
N ASN A 176 -21.00 -21.56 -1.56
CA ASN A 176 -20.04 -22.64 -1.77
C ASN A 176 -18.58 -22.19 -1.55
N VAL A 177 -18.33 -20.89 -1.42
CA VAL A 177 -16.97 -20.35 -1.26
C VAL A 177 -16.36 -20.87 0.05
N ARG A 178 -15.14 -21.41 -0.06
CA ARG A 178 -14.32 -21.86 1.10
C ARG A 178 -12.94 -21.24 1.07
N ARG A 179 -12.44 -20.88 -0.11
CA ARG A 179 -11.14 -20.23 -0.31
C ARG A 179 -11.26 -19.10 -1.32
N VAL A 180 -10.50 -18.06 -1.11
CA VAL A 180 -10.41 -16.91 -2.02
C VAL A 180 -8.96 -16.66 -2.35
N GLN A 181 -8.64 -16.66 -3.62
CA GLN A 181 -7.36 -16.18 -4.13
C GLN A 181 -7.49 -14.69 -4.43
N LEU A 182 -6.60 -13.93 -3.86
CA LEU A 182 -6.52 -12.48 -3.99
C LEU A 182 -5.31 -12.14 -4.86
N ASN A 183 -5.50 -11.39 -5.93
CA ASN A 183 -4.40 -10.85 -6.73
C ASN A 183 -4.60 -9.33 -6.81
N LEU A 184 -3.58 -8.59 -6.38
CA LEU A 184 -3.60 -7.13 -6.35
C LEU A 184 -2.34 -6.59 -7.01
N ASN A 185 -2.52 -5.70 -7.98
CA ASN A 185 -1.44 -4.99 -8.64
C ASN A 185 -1.62 -3.49 -8.44
N LEU A 186 -0.66 -2.84 -7.82
CA LEU A 186 -0.58 -1.39 -7.70
C LEU A 186 0.49 -0.85 -8.63
N SER A 187 0.31 0.35 -9.14
CA SER A 187 1.34 1.08 -9.87
C SER A 187 1.91 2.20 -9.00
N THR A 188 3.15 2.60 -9.28
CA THR A 188 3.71 3.83 -8.73
C THR A 188 2.90 5.04 -9.22
N SER A 189 2.86 6.11 -8.43
CA SER A 189 2.23 7.38 -8.85
C SER A 189 3.11 8.13 -9.83
N ARG A 190 4.43 7.93 -9.75
CA ARG A 190 5.43 8.56 -10.61
C ARG A 190 6.00 7.57 -11.61
N VAL A 191 6.36 8.09 -12.79
CA VAL A 191 7.08 7.32 -13.79
C VAL A 191 8.57 7.18 -13.41
N ASP A 192 9.14 6.05 -13.70
CA ASP A 192 10.57 5.81 -13.57
C ASP A 192 11.33 6.81 -14.46
N PRO A 193 12.26 7.59 -13.93
CA PRO A 193 13.00 8.61 -14.67
C PRO A 193 13.85 8.04 -15.80
N GLU A 194 14.26 6.77 -15.75
CA GLU A 194 15.06 6.10 -16.77
C GLU A 194 14.21 5.46 -17.87
N THR A 195 13.21 4.65 -17.45
CA THR A 195 12.39 3.88 -18.39
C THR A 195 11.14 4.61 -18.86
N ARG A 196 10.79 5.72 -18.21
CA ARG A 196 9.58 6.51 -18.44
C ARG A 196 8.28 5.69 -18.34
N ARG A 197 8.29 4.66 -17.51
CA ARG A 197 7.13 3.78 -17.26
C ARG A 197 6.80 3.76 -15.77
N LEU A 198 5.53 3.51 -15.47
CA LEU A 198 5.11 3.20 -14.11
C LEU A 198 5.64 1.82 -13.72
N ARG A 199 6.16 1.68 -12.51
CA ARG A 199 6.46 0.36 -11.94
C ARG A 199 5.21 -0.22 -11.29
N THR A 200 5.12 -1.54 -11.27
CA THR A 200 3.99 -2.28 -10.69
C THR A 200 4.47 -3.11 -9.52
N ALA A 201 3.76 -3.03 -8.41
CA ALA A 201 3.87 -3.93 -7.26
C ALA A 201 2.75 -4.97 -7.36
N SER A 202 3.10 -6.25 -7.47
CA SER A 202 2.14 -7.35 -7.57
C SER A 202 2.21 -8.18 -6.30
N VAL A 203 1.08 -8.41 -5.66
CA VAL A 203 0.96 -9.26 -4.47
C VAL A 203 -0.21 -10.22 -4.67
N SER A 204 -0.01 -11.48 -4.30
CA SER A 204 -1.02 -12.52 -4.37
C SER A 204 -1.03 -13.33 -3.09
N THR A 205 -2.21 -13.69 -2.60
CA THR A 205 -2.39 -14.57 -1.45
C THR A 205 -3.64 -15.42 -1.60
N MET A 206 -3.70 -16.51 -0.83
CA MET A 206 -4.89 -17.35 -0.72
C MET A 206 -5.38 -17.33 0.72
N ALA A 207 -6.62 -16.97 0.93
CA ALA A 207 -7.28 -16.96 2.24
C ALA A 207 -8.31 -18.07 2.32
N LEU A 208 -8.32 -18.79 3.44
CA LEU A 208 -9.30 -19.82 3.77
C LEU A 208 -10.34 -19.25 4.72
N ALA A 209 -11.60 -19.29 4.35
CA ALA A 209 -12.74 -18.99 5.23
C ALA A 209 -12.96 -20.17 6.19
N ARG A 210 -12.52 -20.01 7.45
CA ARG A 210 -12.47 -21.13 8.40
C ARG A 210 -13.83 -21.51 8.99
N ASN A 211 -14.79 -20.59 8.90
CA ASN A 211 -16.08 -20.72 9.55
C ASN A 211 -17.23 -21.10 8.61
N LEU A 212 -16.93 -21.53 7.40
CA LEU A 212 -17.91 -21.89 6.37
C LEU A 212 -17.89 -23.39 6.07
#